data_79185e8c811716ed37d43b827e819602
#
_entry.id   79185e8c811716ed37d43b827e819602
#
_cell.length_a   1.000
_cell.length_b   1.000
_cell.length_c   1.000
_cell.angle_alpha   90.00
_cell.angle_beta   90.00
_cell.angle_gamma   90.00
#
_symmetry.space_group_name_H-M   'P 1'
#
loop_
_entity.id
_entity.type
_entity.pdbx_description
1 polymer ?
#
loop_
_entity_poly.entity_id
_entity_poly.type
_entity_poly.pdbx_seq_one_letter_code
_entity_poly.pdbx_strand_id
1 'polypeptide(L)'
;SCRRRRDTVENTGEKKRITLDARLQKCADFVRAGVRVADVGTDHGYLPIALLQGCRIISAVAADVNAAPLESAVRNAARFGVSDRMRCVLSDGLAGLSAADADDVVIAGMGGEVILRIVAETPWLHTPEKHLVLQPMTTADRPRAGLYAAGFAIDREEAVYDGRKIYTVLSVFYTGEAQTALPLR
;
A
#
# COMPACT_ATOMS: atom_id res chain seq x y z
N SER A 1 3.97 -18.88 7.12
CA SER A 1 4.36 -19.91 6.17
C SER A 1 3.11 -20.34 5.41
N CYS A 2 3.02 -19.92 4.13
CA CYS A 2 1.91 -20.25 3.23
C CYS A 2 2.05 -21.71 2.78
N ARG A 3 1.99 -22.66 3.70
CA ARG A 3 2.03 -24.10 3.38
C ARG A 3 0.69 -24.50 2.77
N ARG A 4 0.73 -25.07 1.57
CA ARG A 4 -0.38 -25.80 0.98
C ARG A 4 -0.83 -26.89 1.97
N ARG A 5 -2.00 -26.74 2.57
CA ARG A 5 -2.68 -27.87 3.18
C ARG A 5 -3.15 -28.76 2.04
N ARG A 6 -2.59 -29.95 1.96
CA ARG A 6 -3.20 -31.04 1.19
C ARG A 6 -4.33 -31.58 2.05
N ASP A 7 -5.52 -31.14 1.80
CA ASP A 7 -6.71 -31.84 2.25
C ASP A 7 -7.52 -32.18 1.01
N THR A 8 -7.61 -33.48 0.81
CA THR A 8 -8.49 -34.14 -0.15
C THR A 8 -9.93 -33.85 0.20
N VAL A 9 -10.63 -33.10 -0.65
CA VAL A 9 -11.99 -33.39 -1.14
C VAL A 9 -12.30 -32.35 -2.23
N GLU A 10 -12.65 -32.85 -3.41
CA GLU A 10 -13.08 -32.12 -4.59
C GLU A 10 -14.23 -31.16 -4.30
N ASN A 11 -13.95 -29.87 -4.46
CA ASN A 11 -14.94 -28.93 -4.93
C ASN A 11 -14.22 -27.87 -5.76
N THR A 12 -14.18 -28.06 -7.06
CA THR A 12 -13.58 -27.20 -8.08
C THR A 12 -14.42 -25.94 -8.29
N GLY A 13 -14.58 -25.14 -7.25
CA GLY A 13 -14.91 -23.74 -7.37
C GLY A 13 -13.59 -22.97 -7.50
N GLU A 14 -13.17 -22.62 -8.71
CA GLU A 14 -12.08 -21.68 -8.93
C GLU A 14 -12.31 -20.46 -8.04
N LYS A 15 -11.52 -20.29 -6.98
CA LYS A 15 -11.57 -19.09 -6.13
C LYS A 15 -11.25 -17.91 -7.02
N LYS A 16 -12.25 -17.13 -7.36
CA LYS A 16 -12.13 -15.94 -8.21
C LYS A 16 -10.98 -15.07 -7.67
N ARG A 17 -9.99 -14.79 -8.51
CA ARG A 17 -8.88 -13.90 -8.16
C ARG A 17 -9.25 -12.47 -8.50
N ILE A 18 -8.76 -11.53 -7.70
CA ILE A 18 -8.86 -10.10 -8.02
C ILE A 18 -7.85 -9.77 -9.12
N THR A 19 -8.32 -9.04 -10.12
CA THR A 19 -7.47 -8.39 -11.12
C THR A 19 -7.40 -6.91 -10.77
N LEU A 20 -6.20 -6.40 -10.57
CA LEU A 20 -5.93 -4.99 -10.32
C LEU A 20 -5.85 -4.22 -11.65
N ASP A 21 -6.21 -2.94 -11.63
CA ASP A 21 -5.84 -2.04 -12.72
C ASP A 21 -4.32 -1.86 -12.79
N ALA A 22 -3.82 -1.27 -13.87
CA ALA A 22 -2.38 -1.14 -14.10
C ALA A 22 -1.69 -0.33 -13.00
N ARG A 23 -2.35 0.70 -12.48
CA ARG A 23 -1.86 1.58 -11.42
C ARG A 23 -1.71 0.83 -10.09
N LEU A 24 -2.74 0.14 -9.64
CA LEU A 24 -2.70 -0.67 -8.41
C LEU A 24 -1.79 -1.89 -8.55
N GLN A 25 -1.72 -2.50 -9.75
CA GLN A 25 -0.78 -3.59 -10.02
C GLN A 25 0.67 -3.12 -9.86
N LYS A 26 1.00 -1.92 -10.36
CA LYS A 26 2.34 -1.33 -10.18
C LYS A 26 2.64 -1.09 -8.70
N CYS A 27 1.68 -0.59 -7.91
CA CYS A 27 1.85 -0.48 -6.46
C CYS A 27 2.09 -1.85 -5.81
N ALA A 28 1.33 -2.87 -6.19
CA ALA A 28 1.50 -4.24 -5.69
C ALA A 28 2.88 -4.82 -6.02
N ASP A 29 3.42 -4.53 -7.21
CA ASP A 29 4.75 -4.98 -7.64
C ASP A 29 5.88 -4.39 -6.80
N PHE A 30 5.67 -3.22 -6.21
CA PHE A 30 6.63 -2.53 -5.36
C PHE A 30 6.62 -3.04 -3.91
N VAL A 31 5.52 -3.65 -3.45
CA VAL A 31 5.43 -4.23 -2.11
C VAL A 31 6.42 -5.38 -1.96
N ARG A 32 7.17 -5.38 -0.87
CA ARG A 32 8.11 -6.46 -0.53
C ARG A 32 7.38 -7.78 -0.25
N ALA A 33 8.03 -8.88 -0.48
CA ALA A 33 7.47 -10.21 -0.19
C ALA A 33 7.62 -10.59 1.28
N GLY A 34 6.62 -11.31 1.84
CA GLY A 34 6.70 -11.85 3.19
C GLY A 34 6.57 -10.83 4.31
N VAL A 35 5.98 -9.67 4.05
CA VAL A 35 5.80 -8.56 4.99
C VAL A 35 4.34 -8.39 5.40
N ARG A 36 4.10 -7.57 6.43
CA ARG A 36 2.78 -7.04 6.80
C ARG A 36 2.59 -5.72 6.07
N VAL A 37 1.38 -5.49 5.55
CA VAL A 37 1.08 -4.30 4.73
C VAL A 37 -0.05 -3.49 5.35
N ALA A 38 0.11 -2.17 5.39
CA ALA A 38 -1.01 -1.23 5.57
C ALA A 38 -1.34 -0.58 4.22
N ASP A 39 -2.61 -0.62 3.83
CA ASP A 39 -3.16 0.03 2.64
C ASP A 39 -4.04 1.20 3.09
N VAL A 40 -3.58 2.42 2.85
CA VAL A 40 -4.21 3.67 3.31
C VAL A 40 -5.04 4.29 2.20
N GLY A 41 -6.32 4.55 2.50
CA GLY A 41 -7.30 4.91 1.48
C GLY A 41 -7.66 3.70 0.62
N THR A 42 -7.96 2.60 1.31
CA THR A 42 -8.03 1.26 0.70
C THR A 42 -9.14 1.08 -0.32
N ASP A 43 -10.11 2.02 -0.36
CA ASP A 43 -11.31 1.95 -1.18
C ASP A 43 -12.03 0.59 -0.96
N HIS A 44 -11.96 -0.34 -1.88
CA HIS A 44 -12.64 -1.65 -1.76
C HIS A 44 -11.75 -2.78 -1.24
N GLY A 45 -10.52 -2.51 -0.80
CA GLY A 45 -9.56 -3.51 -0.33
C GLY A 45 -8.94 -4.36 -1.43
N TYR A 46 -9.04 -3.97 -2.68
CA TYR A 46 -8.61 -4.81 -3.80
C TYR A 46 -7.11 -5.08 -3.80
N LEU A 47 -6.27 -4.09 -3.50
CA LEU A 47 -4.81 -4.25 -3.49
C LEU A 47 -4.36 -5.24 -2.39
N PRO A 48 -4.72 -5.06 -1.11
CA PRO A 48 -4.31 -6.00 -0.07
C PRO A 48 -4.90 -7.39 -0.28
N ILE A 49 -6.14 -7.52 -0.80
CA ILE A 49 -6.73 -8.83 -1.10
C ILE A 49 -5.95 -9.55 -2.20
N ALA A 50 -5.57 -8.86 -3.29
CA ALA A 50 -4.78 -9.45 -4.36
C ALA A 50 -3.41 -9.95 -3.85
N LEU A 51 -2.73 -9.16 -3.02
CA LEU A 51 -1.45 -9.52 -2.40
C LEU A 51 -1.58 -10.74 -1.48
N LEU A 52 -2.67 -10.82 -0.69
CA LEU A 52 -2.96 -11.96 0.19
C LEU A 52 -3.30 -13.23 -0.60
N GLN A 53 -4.10 -13.12 -1.67
CA GLN A 53 -4.42 -14.24 -2.55
C GLN A 53 -3.18 -14.79 -3.25
N GLY A 54 -2.26 -13.91 -3.64
CA GLY A 54 -0.97 -14.28 -4.23
C GLY A 54 0.06 -14.81 -3.23
N CYS A 55 -0.28 -14.91 -1.93
CA CYS A 55 0.66 -15.25 -0.86
C CYS A 55 1.92 -14.37 -0.85
N ARG A 56 1.83 -13.16 -1.37
CA ARG A 56 2.95 -12.22 -1.40
C ARG A 56 3.22 -11.61 -0.04
N ILE A 57 2.17 -11.39 0.75
CA ILE A 57 2.25 -10.79 2.08
C ILE A 57 1.67 -11.71 3.15
N ILE A 58 2.05 -11.45 4.41
CA ILE A 58 1.62 -12.24 5.57
C ILE A 58 0.22 -11.84 6.00
N SER A 59 0.01 -10.54 6.17
CA SER A 59 -1.25 -9.95 6.62
C SER A 59 -1.39 -8.53 6.11
N ALA A 60 -2.60 -7.99 6.17
CA ALA A 60 -2.88 -6.63 5.77
C ALA A 60 -3.78 -5.90 6.78
N VAL A 61 -3.57 -4.58 6.86
CA VAL A 61 -4.51 -3.63 7.47
C VAL A 61 -4.99 -2.71 6.36
N ALA A 62 -6.29 -2.73 6.08
CA ALA A 62 -6.94 -1.81 5.17
C ALA A 62 -7.49 -0.63 5.99
N ALA A 63 -7.02 0.57 5.74
CA ALA A 63 -7.39 1.77 6.46
C ALA A 63 -8.09 2.77 5.54
N ASP A 64 -9.16 3.39 6.01
CA ASP A 64 -9.84 4.49 5.33
C ASP A 64 -10.47 5.43 6.36
N VAL A 65 -10.63 6.69 5.99
CA VAL A 65 -11.31 7.71 6.80
C VAL A 65 -12.83 7.57 6.74
N ASN A 66 -13.35 6.87 5.72
CA ASN A 66 -14.77 6.65 5.52
C ASN A 66 -15.17 5.20 5.80
N ALA A 67 -16.31 5.00 6.46
CA ALA A 67 -16.81 3.69 6.81
C ALA A 67 -17.25 2.86 5.59
N ALA A 68 -17.88 3.48 4.58
CA ALA A 68 -18.45 2.76 3.44
C ALA A 68 -17.40 2.00 2.58
N PRO A 69 -16.21 2.55 2.27
CA PRO A 69 -15.12 1.79 1.65
C PRO A 69 -14.68 0.60 2.50
N LEU A 70 -14.56 0.78 3.82
CA LEU A 70 -14.15 -0.30 4.73
C LEU A 70 -15.17 -1.43 4.79
N GLU A 71 -16.47 -1.13 4.82
CA GLU A 71 -17.51 -2.15 4.75
C GLU A 71 -17.41 -2.96 3.45
N SER A 72 -17.09 -2.28 2.34
CA SER A 72 -16.85 -2.96 1.05
C SER A 72 -15.60 -3.83 1.12
N ALA A 73 -14.53 -3.35 1.73
CA ALA A 73 -13.30 -4.12 1.93
C ALA A 73 -13.55 -5.38 2.79
N VAL A 74 -14.33 -5.27 3.87
CA VAL A 74 -14.72 -6.42 4.71
C VAL A 74 -15.50 -7.46 3.91
N ARG A 75 -16.53 -7.03 3.15
CA ARG A 75 -17.31 -7.94 2.28
C ARG A 75 -16.43 -8.63 1.24
N ASN A 76 -15.52 -7.88 0.64
CA ASN A 76 -14.59 -8.41 -0.34
C ASN A 76 -13.59 -9.39 0.28
N ALA A 77 -13.02 -9.09 1.44
CA ALA A 77 -12.13 -10.00 2.15
C ALA A 77 -12.79 -11.34 2.44
N ALA A 78 -14.06 -11.33 2.87
CA ALA A 78 -14.85 -12.55 3.07
C ALA A 78 -15.11 -13.29 1.75
N ARG A 79 -15.57 -12.59 0.72
CA ARG A 79 -15.84 -13.15 -0.61
C ARG A 79 -14.62 -13.82 -1.24
N PHE A 80 -13.44 -13.25 -1.03
CA PHE A 80 -12.18 -13.73 -1.61
C PHE A 80 -11.37 -14.63 -0.65
N GLY A 81 -11.91 -14.93 0.54
CA GLY A 81 -11.37 -15.92 1.47
C GLY A 81 -10.05 -15.49 2.14
N VAL A 82 -9.91 -14.22 2.49
CA VAL A 82 -8.71 -13.66 3.14
C VAL A 82 -9.00 -12.92 4.45
N SER A 83 -10.22 -13.01 4.98
CA SER A 83 -10.64 -12.31 6.20
C SER A 83 -9.79 -12.64 7.44
N ASP A 84 -9.20 -13.83 7.49
CA ASP A 84 -8.32 -14.29 8.56
C ASP A 84 -6.96 -13.56 8.57
N ARG A 85 -6.60 -12.91 7.47
CA ARG A 85 -5.33 -12.21 7.29
C ARG A 85 -5.48 -10.72 6.97
N MET A 86 -6.70 -10.20 6.95
CA MET A 86 -6.97 -8.79 6.64
C MET A 86 -7.85 -8.17 7.72
N ARG A 87 -7.40 -7.06 8.29
CA ARG A 87 -8.13 -6.24 9.24
C ARG A 87 -8.50 -4.91 8.60
N CYS A 88 -9.71 -4.40 8.85
CA CYS A 88 -10.16 -3.09 8.39
C CYS A 88 -10.22 -2.11 9.56
N VAL A 89 -9.72 -0.89 9.40
CA VAL A 89 -9.61 0.12 10.45
C VAL A 89 -10.09 1.47 9.94
N LEU A 90 -11.05 2.08 10.63
CA LEU A 90 -11.43 3.47 10.41
C LEU A 90 -10.32 4.37 10.94
N SER A 91 -9.64 5.11 10.07
CA SER A 91 -8.44 5.87 10.43
C SER A 91 -8.23 7.05 9.47
N ASP A 92 -7.89 8.21 10.03
CA ASP A 92 -7.32 9.29 9.22
C ASP A 92 -5.82 8.97 8.99
N GLY A 93 -5.50 8.60 7.75
CA GLY A 93 -4.17 8.11 7.41
C GLY A 93 -3.79 6.90 8.26
N LEU A 94 -2.71 7.01 9.00
CA LEU A 94 -2.13 5.97 9.86
C LEU A 94 -2.37 6.19 11.35
N ALA A 95 -3.22 7.16 11.74
CA ALA A 95 -3.44 7.53 13.14
C ALA A 95 -3.99 6.36 13.99
N GLY A 96 -4.76 5.46 13.40
CA GLY A 96 -5.31 4.26 14.05
C GLY A 96 -4.40 3.03 14.01
N LEU A 97 -3.17 3.15 13.50
CA LEU A 97 -2.21 2.06 13.33
C LEU A 97 -0.94 2.31 14.14
N SER A 98 -0.18 1.24 14.33
CA SER A 98 1.11 1.24 15.01
C SER A 98 2.21 0.63 14.14
N ALA A 99 3.46 0.79 14.55
CA ALA A 99 4.61 0.18 13.87
C ALA A 99 4.53 -1.36 13.78
N ALA A 100 3.78 -2.01 14.68
CA ALA A 100 3.60 -3.46 14.67
C ALA A 100 2.61 -3.93 13.59
N ASP A 101 1.79 -3.03 13.05
CA ASP A 101 0.75 -3.38 12.08
C ASP A 101 1.28 -3.55 10.65
N ALA A 102 2.37 -2.88 10.30
CA ALA A 102 2.90 -2.91 8.94
C ALA A 102 4.41 -2.76 8.87
N ASP A 103 5.01 -3.47 7.93
CA ASP A 103 6.40 -3.32 7.48
C ASP A 103 6.46 -2.48 6.21
N ASP A 104 5.47 -2.66 5.31
CA ASP A 104 5.24 -1.83 4.14
C ASP A 104 3.93 -1.06 4.27
N VAL A 105 3.95 0.21 3.86
CA VAL A 105 2.77 1.07 3.81
C VAL A 105 2.52 1.51 2.38
N VAL A 106 1.32 1.26 1.88
CA VAL A 106 0.88 1.73 0.57
C VAL A 106 -0.05 2.92 0.76
N ILE A 107 0.24 4.03 0.10
CA ILE A 107 -0.63 5.21 0.03
C ILE A 107 -0.82 5.54 -1.44
N ALA A 108 -1.90 5.03 -2.04
CA ALA A 108 -2.18 5.17 -3.46
C ALA A 108 -3.47 5.95 -3.70
N GLY A 109 -3.51 6.70 -4.79
CA GLY A 109 -4.71 7.42 -5.20
C GLY A 109 -4.99 8.68 -4.41
N MET A 110 -4.00 9.26 -3.74
CA MET A 110 -4.12 10.49 -2.95
C MET A 110 -3.34 11.64 -3.54
N GLY A 111 -3.74 12.88 -3.23
CA GLY A 111 -2.95 14.07 -3.57
C GLY A 111 -1.60 14.06 -2.85
N GLY A 112 -0.56 14.60 -3.49
CA GLY A 112 0.79 14.62 -2.93
C GLY A 112 0.89 15.29 -1.56
N GLU A 113 0.14 16.36 -1.31
CA GLU A 113 0.09 17.04 -0.01
C GLU A 113 -0.50 16.15 1.09
N VAL A 114 -1.53 15.35 0.75
CA VAL A 114 -2.14 14.41 1.70
C VAL A 114 -1.15 13.31 2.06
N ILE A 115 -0.43 12.78 1.07
CA ILE A 115 0.63 11.78 1.29
C ILE A 115 1.70 12.34 2.24
N LEU A 116 2.21 13.54 1.97
CA LEU A 116 3.23 14.19 2.82
C LEU A 116 2.73 14.42 4.25
N ARG A 117 1.47 14.86 4.42
CA ARG A 117 0.85 15.02 5.74
C ARG A 117 0.82 13.71 6.50
N ILE A 118 0.33 12.63 5.88
CA ILE A 118 0.25 11.30 6.52
C ILE A 118 1.65 10.83 6.95
N VAL A 119 2.64 10.99 6.10
CA VAL A 119 4.03 10.59 6.41
C VAL A 119 4.59 11.41 7.57
N ALA A 120 4.40 12.73 7.56
CA ALA A 120 4.87 13.63 8.61
C ALA A 120 4.20 13.37 9.97
N GLU A 121 2.91 13.07 9.97
CA GLU A 121 2.12 12.78 11.18
C GLU A 121 2.34 11.37 11.74
N THR A 122 3.17 10.54 11.08
CA THR A 122 3.40 9.15 11.46
C THR A 122 4.85 8.90 11.85
N PRO A 123 5.25 9.18 13.11
CA PRO A 123 6.65 9.06 13.55
C PRO A 123 7.26 7.67 13.39
N TRP A 124 6.46 6.61 13.49
CA TRP A 124 6.95 5.24 13.37
C TRP A 124 7.36 4.84 11.94
N LEU A 125 7.09 5.69 10.93
CA LEU A 125 7.64 5.52 9.57
C LEU A 125 9.09 5.99 9.46
N HIS A 126 9.59 6.80 10.44
CA HIS A 126 10.93 7.37 10.40
C HIS A 126 11.97 6.37 10.92
N THR A 127 12.02 5.21 10.28
CA THR A 127 12.98 4.14 10.55
C THR A 127 13.31 3.38 9.26
N PRO A 128 14.56 2.92 9.08
CA PRO A 128 15.00 2.26 7.86
C PRO A 128 14.27 0.94 7.54
N GLU A 129 13.65 0.31 8.54
CA GLU A 129 12.95 -0.95 8.38
C GLU A 129 11.61 -0.82 7.65
N LYS A 130 11.02 0.38 7.69
CA LYS A 130 9.76 0.66 7.02
C LYS A 130 9.98 1.02 5.56
N HIS A 131 9.09 0.52 4.73
CA HIS A 131 9.06 0.79 3.30
C HIS A 131 7.73 1.43 2.91
N LEU A 132 7.77 2.45 2.07
CA LEU A 132 6.58 3.14 1.59
C LEU A 132 6.44 2.92 0.09
N VAL A 133 5.23 2.59 -0.35
CA VAL A 133 4.82 2.59 -1.76
C VAL A 133 3.82 3.72 -1.93
N LEU A 134 4.24 4.77 -2.62
CA LEU A 134 3.46 6.00 -2.76
C LEU A 134 3.03 6.20 -4.20
N GLN A 135 1.73 6.47 -4.41
CA GLN A 135 1.21 6.81 -5.73
C GLN A 135 0.39 8.10 -5.65
N PRO A 136 1.02 9.26 -5.90
CA PRO A 136 0.32 10.54 -5.94
C PRO A 136 -0.58 10.64 -7.18
N MET A 137 -1.77 11.25 -7.01
CA MET A 137 -2.67 11.59 -8.13
C MET A 137 -2.32 12.90 -8.82
N THR A 138 -1.43 13.67 -8.20
CA THR A 138 -0.82 14.90 -8.75
C THR A 138 0.59 14.61 -9.23
N THR A 139 1.28 15.63 -9.77
CA THR A 139 2.69 15.48 -10.15
C THR A 139 3.54 15.05 -8.96
N ALA A 140 4.57 14.25 -9.21
CA ALA A 140 5.45 13.72 -8.18
C ALA A 140 6.49 14.73 -7.64
N ASP A 141 6.61 15.90 -8.24
CA ASP A 141 7.67 16.87 -7.90
C ASP A 141 7.58 17.36 -6.45
N ARG A 142 6.40 17.77 -6.00
CA ARG A 142 6.17 18.21 -4.62
C ARG A 142 6.33 17.07 -3.60
N PRO A 143 5.70 15.90 -3.78
CA PRO A 143 5.95 14.74 -2.93
C PRO A 143 7.43 14.38 -2.84
N ARG A 144 8.15 14.37 -3.95
CA ARG A 144 9.58 14.08 -4.02
C ARG A 144 10.39 15.04 -3.17
N ALA A 145 10.20 16.33 -3.37
CA ALA A 145 10.90 17.38 -2.61
C ALA A 145 10.59 17.30 -1.10
N GLY A 146 9.33 17.10 -0.73
CA GLY A 146 8.92 16.97 0.67
C GLY A 146 9.49 15.73 1.35
N LEU A 147 9.53 14.60 0.67
CA LEU A 147 10.13 13.35 1.18
C LEU A 147 11.63 13.52 1.43
N TYR A 148 12.38 14.09 0.47
CA TYR A 148 13.81 14.36 0.65
C TYR A 148 14.08 15.31 1.81
N ALA A 149 13.30 16.38 1.93
CA ALA A 149 13.42 17.33 3.05
C ALA A 149 13.12 16.68 4.40
N ALA A 150 12.25 15.66 4.43
CA ALA A 150 11.89 14.90 5.64
C ALA A 150 12.83 13.72 5.95
N GLY A 151 13.92 13.55 5.19
CA GLY A 151 14.91 12.50 5.43
C GLY A 151 14.56 11.13 4.84
N PHE A 152 13.67 11.10 3.84
CA PHE A 152 13.38 9.90 3.07
C PHE A 152 14.16 9.90 1.75
N ALA A 153 14.49 8.72 1.25
CA ALA A 153 15.07 8.50 -0.06
C ALA A 153 14.12 7.70 -0.96
N ILE A 154 14.12 8.03 -2.24
CA ILE A 154 13.38 7.31 -3.27
C ILE A 154 14.41 6.42 -3.99
N ASP A 155 14.29 5.10 -3.82
CA ASP A 155 15.20 4.13 -4.43
C ASP A 155 14.69 3.60 -5.76
N ARG A 156 13.37 3.71 -6.01
CA ARG A 156 12.74 3.30 -7.25
C ARG A 156 11.56 4.19 -7.58
N GLU A 157 11.49 4.58 -8.83
CA GLU A 157 10.38 5.37 -9.36
C GLU A 157 10.02 4.86 -10.75
N GLU A 158 8.74 4.57 -10.99
CA GLU A 158 8.27 4.11 -12.28
C GLU A 158 6.96 4.80 -12.68
N ALA A 159 6.88 5.15 -13.96
CA ALA A 159 5.65 5.58 -14.58
C ALA A 159 4.78 4.38 -14.97
N VAL A 160 3.48 4.53 -14.83
CA VAL A 160 2.49 3.52 -15.27
C VAL A 160 1.37 4.19 -16.04
N TYR A 161 1.02 3.60 -17.18
CA TYR A 161 -0.13 4.01 -17.98
C TYR A 161 -1.38 3.28 -17.47
N ASP A 162 -2.42 4.06 -17.17
CA ASP A 162 -3.73 3.52 -16.83
C ASP A 162 -4.80 4.29 -17.62
N GLY A 163 -5.32 3.66 -18.62
CA GLY A 163 -6.13 4.31 -19.64
C GLY A 163 -5.35 5.38 -20.39
N ARG A 164 -5.82 6.65 -20.30
CA ARG A 164 -5.17 7.82 -20.94
C ARG A 164 -4.27 8.61 -20.00
N LYS A 165 -4.15 8.18 -18.75
CA LYS A 165 -3.38 8.88 -17.73
C LYS A 165 -2.07 8.16 -17.44
N ILE A 166 -1.08 8.96 -17.07
CA ILE A 166 0.22 8.47 -16.60
C ILE A 166 0.28 8.81 -15.12
N TYR A 167 0.62 7.81 -14.32
CA TYR A 167 0.83 7.94 -12.89
C TYR A 167 2.27 7.57 -12.56
N THR A 168 2.76 8.08 -11.44
CA THR A 168 4.08 7.73 -10.92
C THR A 168 3.90 6.92 -9.64
N VAL A 169 4.64 5.83 -9.50
CA VAL A 169 4.75 5.05 -8.27
C VAL A 169 6.16 5.17 -7.73
N LEU A 170 6.26 5.48 -6.45
CA LEU A 170 7.51 5.71 -5.72
C LEU A 170 7.72 4.61 -4.68
N SER A 171 8.92 4.06 -4.61
CA SER A 171 9.44 3.22 -3.54
C SER A 171 10.34 4.06 -2.65
N VAL A 172 10.05 4.11 -1.34
CA VAL A 172 10.60 5.12 -0.45
C VAL A 172 11.02 4.49 0.87
N PHE A 173 12.20 4.86 1.36
CA PHE A 173 12.73 4.47 2.66
C PHE A 173 13.18 5.68 3.46
N TYR A 174 13.14 5.58 4.78
CA TYR A 174 13.72 6.58 5.66
C TYR A 174 15.23 6.38 5.81
N THR A 175 16.00 7.43 5.60
CA THR A 175 17.46 7.43 5.76
C THR A 175 17.94 8.29 6.94
N GLY A 176 17.08 9.18 7.41
CA GLY A 176 17.44 10.18 8.43
C GLY A 176 18.23 11.37 7.88
N GLU A 177 18.63 11.33 6.61
CA GLU A 177 19.41 12.39 5.97
C GLU A 177 18.51 13.26 5.11
N ALA A 178 18.24 14.47 5.56
CA ALA A 178 17.52 15.45 4.75
C ALA A 178 18.36 15.83 3.51
N GLN A 179 17.75 15.72 2.33
CA GLN A 179 18.39 16.05 1.07
C GLN A 179 17.65 17.18 0.37
N THR A 180 18.38 18.07 -0.27
CA THR A 180 17.77 19.00 -1.22
C THR A 180 17.42 18.21 -2.48
N ALA A 181 16.15 18.25 -2.92
CA ALA A 181 15.76 17.61 -4.17
C ALA A 181 16.64 18.14 -5.30
N LEU A 182 17.40 17.24 -5.94
CA LEU A 182 18.17 17.62 -7.11
C LEU A 182 17.20 18.02 -8.22
N PRO A 183 17.41 19.17 -8.89
CA PRO A 183 16.64 19.51 -10.07
C PRO A 183 16.82 18.39 -11.10
N LEU A 184 15.72 17.96 -11.71
CA LEU A 184 15.75 17.01 -12.83
C LEU A 184 16.68 17.58 -13.90
N ARG A 185 17.71 16.82 -14.28
CA ARG A 185 18.55 17.13 -15.45
C ARG A 185 17.88 16.66 -16.71
#